data_d723b5613c5528e8710be205dd650e6a
#
_entry.id   d723b5613c5528e8710be205dd650e6a
#
_cell.length_a   1.000
_cell.length_b   1.000
_cell.length_c   1.000
_cell.angle_alpha   90.00
_cell.angle_beta   90.00
_cell.angle_gamma   90.00
#
_symmetry.space_group_name_H-M   'P 1'
#
loop_
_entity.id
_entity.type
_entity.pdbx_description
1 polymer ?
#
loop_
_entity_poly.entity_id
_entity_poly.type
_entity_poly.pdbx_seq_one_letter_code
_entity_poly.pdbx_strand_id
1 'polypeptide(L)'
;MALQAALSVPSAISIHKEAKSNVSLKETGLFGVSVSDPLKAEIKCPLIRKQEVGKRKLLVGTIRAQTATTSPTIGQAAPEAKKTLRKGNVIITGASSGLGLATAKALADTGKWHIIMACRNFLKAERAAKAAGIAKENYTVMHLDLASLDSVRQFVENFHRLGRPLDVLVCNAAVYLPTAKEPSFTAEGFELSVGTNHLGHFLLSRLLLDDMKQSDFTSKRVIIVGSITGNTNTLAGNVPPKANLGDLRGLSGGLNGLNGSPMIDGGDFDGAKAYKDSKVCNMLTMQEFHRRYHEETGITFASLYPGCIATTGLFREHIPLFRLLFPPFQKYITKGYVSEEEAGERLAQVVSDPSLTKSGVYWSWNKNSASFENQLSKEASDAEKARKVWEISEKLVGLA
;
A
#
# COMPACT_ATOMS: atom_id res chain seq x y z
N MET A 1 6.21 -17.62 -29.66
CA MET A 1 5.07 -17.36 -30.56
C MET A 1 3.71 -17.46 -29.89
N ALA A 2 3.41 -18.43 -29.07
CA ALA A 2 2.10 -18.55 -28.39
C ALA A 2 1.75 -17.40 -27.39
N LEU A 3 2.73 -16.70 -26.85
CA LEU A 3 2.52 -15.59 -25.92
C LEU A 3 2.09 -14.28 -26.64
N GLN A 4 2.45 -14.10 -27.90
CA GLN A 4 2.06 -12.95 -28.70
C GLN A 4 0.60 -13.03 -29.18
N ALA A 5 0.08 -14.23 -29.42
CA ALA A 5 -1.29 -14.43 -29.89
C ALA A 5 -2.37 -14.14 -28.85
N ALA A 6 -2.02 -14.16 -27.54
CA ALA A 6 -2.97 -13.86 -26.46
C ALA A 6 -3.05 -12.37 -26.09
N LEU A 7 -2.18 -11.52 -26.65
CA LEU A 7 -2.04 -10.10 -26.30
C LEU A 7 -2.24 -9.13 -27.48
N SER A 8 -2.40 -9.64 -28.70
CA SER A 8 -2.68 -8.82 -29.89
C SER A 8 -4.02 -9.23 -30.49
N VAL A 9 -5.08 -8.50 -30.18
CA VAL A 9 -6.32 -8.50 -30.97
C VAL A 9 -6.20 -7.33 -31.94
N PRO A 10 -6.24 -7.58 -33.30
CA PRO A 10 -6.15 -6.48 -34.25
C PRO A 10 -7.44 -5.67 -34.24
N SER A 11 -7.29 -4.36 -34.15
CA SER A 11 -8.33 -3.40 -34.49
C SER A 11 -8.54 -3.44 -36.01
N ALA A 12 -9.70 -3.87 -36.48
CA ALA A 12 -10.40 -3.39 -37.65
C ALA A 12 -11.50 -4.35 -38.09
N ILE A 13 -12.73 -4.00 -37.89
CA ILE A 13 -13.78 -4.15 -38.90
C ILE A 13 -14.72 -2.96 -38.75
N SER A 14 -14.57 -1.99 -39.66
CA SER A 14 -15.54 -0.94 -39.92
C SER A 14 -16.67 -1.56 -40.76
N ILE A 15 -17.87 -1.55 -40.25
CA ILE A 15 -19.08 -1.76 -41.09
C ILE A 15 -19.99 -0.56 -40.88
N HIS A 16 -19.99 0.32 -41.85
CA HIS A 16 -21.07 1.28 -42.09
C HIS A 16 -22.39 0.54 -42.31
N LYS A 17 -23.40 0.92 -41.56
CA LYS A 17 -24.80 0.89 -42.01
C LYS A 17 -25.59 2.00 -41.32
N GLU A 18 -25.95 2.99 -42.10
CA GLU A 18 -27.02 3.94 -41.82
C GLU A 18 -28.36 3.21 -41.70
N ALA A 19 -29.18 3.57 -40.75
CA ALA A 19 -30.64 3.55 -40.85
C ALA A 19 -31.24 4.49 -39.82
N LYS A 20 -31.91 5.51 -40.34
CA LYS A 20 -32.80 6.42 -39.62
C LYS A 20 -34.05 5.65 -39.17
N SER A 21 -34.56 5.89 -37.96
CA SER A 21 -36.00 6.04 -37.71
C SER A 21 -36.30 6.65 -36.36
N ASN A 22 -37.09 7.71 -36.40
CA ASN A 22 -37.78 8.37 -35.31
C ASN A 22 -38.80 7.44 -34.66
N VAL A 23 -38.95 7.44 -33.33
CA VAL A 23 -40.25 7.29 -32.65
C VAL A 23 -40.17 7.91 -31.24
N SER A 24 -40.93 8.94 -31.11
CA SER A 24 -41.87 9.49 -30.11
C SER A 24 -41.87 8.96 -28.67
N LEU A 25 -41.87 9.96 -27.77
CA LEU A 25 -42.23 9.92 -26.35
C LEU A 25 -43.57 9.23 -26.06
N LYS A 26 -43.63 8.48 -24.97
CA LYS A 26 -44.84 8.43 -24.10
C LYS A 26 -44.43 8.32 -22.64
N GLU A 27 -44.84 9.35 -21.90
CA GLU A 27 -44.94 9.35 -20.44
C GLU A 27 -46.02 8.39 -19.97
N THR A 28 -45.83 7.69 -18.88
CA THR A 28 -46.88 7.32 -17.94
C THR A 28 -46.34 7.31 -16.53
N GLY A 29 -46.95 8.18 -15.72
CA GLY A 29 -46.68 8.34 -14.30
C GLY A 29 -47.48 7.43 -13.41
N LEU A 30 -47.43 7.73 -12.14
CA LEU A 30 -48.14 7.30 -10.93
C LEU A 30 -47.48 6.16 -10.14
N PHE A 31 -46.98 6.44 -8.96
CA PHE A 31 -47.70 6.47 -7.70
C PHE A 31 -46.88 7.23 -6.63
N GLY A 32 -47.48 8.25 -6.08
CA GLY A 32 -46.99 8.97 -4.92
C GLY A 32 -47.30 8.24 -3.62
N VAL A 33 -46.41 8.40 -2.64
CA VAL A 33 -46.74 8.25 -1.22
C VAL A 33 -46.17 9.45 -0.46
N SER A 34 -47.09 10.07 0.28
CA SER A 34 -46.97 11.25 1.11
C SER A 34 -46.02 11.06 2.30
N VAL A 35 -45.28 12.11 2.58
CA VAL A 35 -44.53 12.32 3.80
C VAL A 35 -45.49 12.82 4.89
N SER A 36 -45.43 12.25 6.08
CA SER A 36 -45.98 12.84 7.31
C SER A 36 -45.02 12.63 8.48
N ASP A 37 -44.73 13.67 9.09
CA ASP A 37 -43.90 14.20 10.13
C ASP A 37 -43.82 13.48 11.51
N PRO A 38 -43.09 14.05 12.49
CA PRO A 38 -41.99 13.37 13.19
C PRO A 38 -42.36 12.96 14.62
N LEU A 39 -41.80 11.87 15.09
CA LEU A 39 -41.89 11.46 16.49
C LEU A 39 -40.60 11.90 17.24
N LYS A 40 -40.79 12.88 18.14
CA LYS A 40 -39.88 13.24 19.22
C LYS A 40 -39.68 12.02 20.14
N ALA A 41 -38.47 11.53 20.27
CA ALA A 41 -38.06 10.63 21.33
C ALA A 41 -37.23 11.39 22.37
N GLU A 42 -37.78 11.54 23.55
CA GLU A 42 -37.12 12.05 24.76
C GLU A 42 -36.06 11.05 25.24
N ILE A 43 -34.84 11.49 25.34
CA ILE A 43 -33.75 10.74 25.97
C ILE A 43 -33.76 11.06 27.46
N LYS A 44 -34.21 10.13 28.30
CA LYS A 44 -34.04 10.16 29.76
C LYS A 44 -32.64 9.67 30.11
N CYS A 45 -31.82 10.56 30.68
CA CYS A 45 -30.55 10.21 31.32
C CYS A 45 -30.83 9.51 32.68
N PRO A 46 -30.11 8.44 33.00
CA PRO A 46 -30.12 7.90 34.37
C PRO A 46 -29.09 8.62 35.24
N LEU A 47 -29.56 8.96 36.45
CA LEU A 47 -28.87 9.64 37.54
C LEU A 47 -27.62 8.89 38.01
N ILE A 48 -26.57 9.67 38.20
CA ILE A 48 -25.30 9.26 38.83
C ILE A 48 -25.56 9.03 40.34
N ARG A 49 -25.33 7.82 40.79
CA ARG A 49 -25.36 7.44 42.21
C ARG A 49 -23.98 7.73 42.82
N LYS A 50 -23.93 8.69 43.78
CA LYS A 50 -22.75 8.95 44.62
C LYS A 50 -22.45 7.74 45.47
N GLN A 51 -21.23 7.23 45.44
CA GLN A 51 -20.72 6.29 46.42
C GLN A 51 -19.87 7.05 47.46
N GLU A 52 -20.13 6.77 48.72
CA GLU A 52 -19.51 7.36 49.87
C GLU A 52 -18.06 6.88 50.06
N VAL A 53 -17.23 7.84 50.50
CA VAL A 53 -15.81 7.61 50.81
C VAL A 53 -15.69 7.04 52.22
N GLY A 54 -15.30 5.77 52.33
CA GLY A 54 -14.96 5.13 53.60
C GLY A 54 -13.55 5.54 54.06
N LYS A 55 -13.49 6.12 55.27
CA LYS A 55 -12.27 6.47 55.99
C LYS A 55 -11.45 5.23 56.34
N ARG A 56 -10.22 5.10 55.84
CA ARG A 56 -9.24 4.13 56.34
C ARG A 56 -8.27 4.82 57.32
N LYS A 57 -8.19 4.25 58.58
CA LYS A 57 -7.26 4.64 59.64
C LYS A 57 -5.82 4.36 59.21
N LEU A 58 -4.94 5.37 59.45
CA LEU A 58 -3.50 5.20 59.44
C LEU A 58 -3.06 4.41 60.68
N LEU A 59 -2.32 3.32 60.51
CA LEU A 59 -1.53 2.67 61.54
C LEU A 59 -0.08 3.16 61.40
N VAL A 60 0.39 3.86 62.39
CA VAL A 60 1.79 4.29 62.57
C VAL A 60 2.56 3.11 63.16
N GLY A 61 3.44 2.51 62.38
CA GLY A 61 4.37 1.49 62.87
C GLY A 61 5.77 2.08 63.12
N THR A 62 6.23 1.99 64.35
CA THR A 62 7.53 2.47 64.83
C THR A 62 8.67 1.61 64.25
N ILE A 63 9.62 2.24 63.57
CA ILE A 63 10.81 1.57 63.03
C ILE A 63 11.92 1.62 64.10
N ARG A 64 12.34 0.45 64.54
CA ARG A 64 13.55 0.25 65.36
C ARG A 64 14.73 0.00 64.44
N ALA A 65 15.73 0.85 64.49
CA ALA A 65 17.00 0.65 63.78
C ALA A 65 17.83 -0.40 64.54
N GLN A 66 18.24 -1.44 63.80
CA GLN A 66 19.34 -2.33 64.20
C GLN A 66 20.47 -2.17 63.20
N THR A 67 21.59 -1.72 63.69
CA THR A 67 22.88 -1.70 62.95
C THR A 67 23.46 -3.11 62.94
N ALA A 68 23.60 -3.71 61.78
CA ALA A 68 24.38 -4.91 61.57
C ALA A 68 25.41 -4.65 60.46
N THR A 69 26.67 -4.73 60.85
CA THR A 69 27.85 -4.74 59.99
C THR A 69 27.93 -6.06 59.27
N THR A 70 27.91 -6.05 57.90
CA THR A 70 28.23 -7.20 57.09
C THR A 70 29.12 -6.83 55.92
N SER A 71 30.14 -7.65 55.69
CA SER A 71 31.16 -7.62 54.66
C SER A 71 30.57 -7.70 53.22
N PRO A 72 31.31 -7.28 52.17
CA PRO A 72 30.77 -7.18 50.84
C PRO A 72 30.60 -8.57 50.21
N THR A 73 29.36 -8.94 49.96
CA THR A 73 29.00 -10.08 49.10
C THR A 73 28.94 -9.62 47.66
N ILE A 74 29.63 -10.34 46.82
CA ILE A 74 29.67 -10.19 45.34
C ILE A 74 28.23 -10.10 44.82
N GLY A 75 27.95 -9.00 44.13
CA GLY A 75 26.63 -8.70 43.58
C GLY A 75 26.14 -9.77 42.59
N GLN A 76 25.04 -10.42 42.94
CA GLN A 76 24.18 -11.04 41.93
C GLN A 76 23.52 -9.91 41.12
N ALA A 77 23.79 -9.89 39.84
CA ALA A 77 23.09 -9.04 38.88
C ALA A 77 21.58 -9.25 39.03
N ALA A 78 20.86 -8.19 39.24
CA ALA A 78 19.39 -8.21 39.25
C ALA A 78 18.92 -8.85 37.94
N PRO A 79 17.88 -9.72 37.93
CA PRO A 79 17.36 -10.29 36.71
C PRO A 79 16.93 -9.13 35.82
N GLU A 80 17.54 -9.03 34.63
CA GLU A 80 17.07 -8.12 33.58
C GLU A 80 15.58 -8.36 33.41
N ALA A 81 14.77 -7.36 33.73
CA ALA A 81 13.34 -7.39 33.46
C ALA A 81 13.19 -7.69 31.97
N LYS A 82 12.64 -8.84 31.61
CA LYS A 82 12.30 -9.20 30.22
C LYS A 82 11.47 -8.05 29.68
N LYS A 83 12.09 -7.20 28.87
CA LYS A 83 11.43 -6.10 28.16
C LYS A 83 10.35 -6.76 27.30
N THR A 84 9.10 -6.69 27.72
CA THR A 84 7.97 -7.17 26.91
C THR A 84 7.99 -6.33 25.65
N LEU A 85 8.44 -6.91 24.56
CA LEU A 85 8.44 -6.27 23.25
C LEU A 85 7.00 -5.90 22.91
N ARG A 86 6.74 -4.60 22.74
CA ARG A 86 5.44 -4.13 22.23
C ARG A 86 5.16 -4.75 20.85
N LYS A 87 3.89 -4.82 20.47
CA LYS A 87 3.53 -5.16 19.08
C LYS A 87 4.12 -4.12 18.13
N GLY A 88 4.65 -4.58 17.00
CA GLY A 88 5.03 -3.70 15.90
C GLY A 88 3.81 -3.05 15.28
N ASN A 89 3.92 -1.80 14.82
CA ASN A 89 2.87 -1.11 14.08
C ASN A 89 3.24 -1.05 12.60
N VAL A 90 2.33 -1.53 11.75
CA VAL A 90 2.52 -1.53 10.29
C VAL A 90 1.37 -0.82 9.59
N ILE A 91 1.70 0.16 8.75
CA ILE A 91 0.73 0.77 7.83
C ILE A 91 0.76 -0.05 6.52
N ILE A 92 -0.41 -0.49 6.05
CA ILE A 92 -0.56 -1.18 4.76
C ILE A 92 -1.56 -0.41 3.91
N THR A 93 -1.10 0.17 2.79
CA THR A 93 -2.00 0.86 1.86
C THR A 93 -2.77 -0.16 1.01
N GLY A 94 -4.07 0.10 0.78
CA GLY A 94 -4.91 -0.80 -0.01
C GLY A 94 -5.22 -2.13 0.68
N ALA A 95 -5.26 -2.17 2.01
CA ALA A 95 -5.46 -3.39 2.80
C ALA A 95 -6.92 -3.92 2.82
N SER A 96 -7.85 -3.37 2.02
CA SER A 96 -9.26 -3.79 2.01
C SER A 96 -9.56 -4.97 1.06
N SER A 97 -8.56 -5.51 0.35
CA SER A 97 -8.71 -6.66 -0.57
C SER A 97 -7.37 -7.16 -1.06
N GLY A 98 -7.36 -8.34 -1.70
CA GLY A 98 -6.21 -8.88 -2.40
C GLY A 98 -4.97 -9.00 -1.53
N LEU A 99 -3.80 -8.72 -2.11
CA LEU A 99 -2.50 -8.82 -1.46
C LEU A 99 -2.45 -8.07 -0.11
N GLY A 100 -2.94 -6.82 -0.05
CA GLY A 100 -2.89 -6.02 1.17
C GLY A 100 -3.72 -6.61 2.31
N LEU A 101 -4.90 -7.17 2.03
CA LEU A 101 -5.73 -7.84 3.03
C LEU A 101 -5.10 -9.16 3.48
N ALA A 102 -4.59 -9.97 2.55
CA ALA A 102 -3.93 -11.22 2.86
C ALA A 102 -2.68 -11.00 3.73
N THR A 103 -1.89 -9.97 3.43
CA THR A 103 -0.74 -9.57 4.26
C THR A 103 -1.18 -9.10 5.65
N ALA A 104 -2.24 -8.28 5.74
CA ALA A 104 -2.79 -7.85 7.02
C ALA A 104 -3.22 -9.04 7.88
N LYS A 105 -3.88 -10.04 7.28
CA LYS A 105 -4.28 -11.28 7.94
C LYS A 105 -3.06 -12.07 8.42
N ALA A 106 -2.09 -12.33 7.54
CA ALA A 106 -0.88 -13.09 7.87
C ALA A 106 -0.10 -12.46 9.04
N LEU A 107 0.03 -11.14 9.06
CA LEU A 107 0.69 -10.42 10.16
C LEU A 107 -0.12 -10.44 11.46
N ALA A 108 -1.45 -10.23 11.37
CA ALA A 108 -2.34 -10.25 12.53
C ALA A 108 -2.34 -11.61 13.25
N ASP A 109 -2.32 -12.71 12.48
CA ASP A 109 -2.31 -14.08 13.01
C ASP A 109 -1.06 -14.41 13.84
N THR A 110 0.04 -13.70 13.58
CA THR A 110 1.25 -13.85 14.43
C THR A 110 1.05 -13.30 15.85
N GLY A 111 0.05 -12.45 16.08
CA GLY A 111 -0.17 -11.72 17.32
C GLY A 111 0.89 -10.65 17.64
N LYS A 112 1.90 -10.49 16.78
CA LYS A 112 3.06 -9.59 16.99
C LYS A 112 2.85 -8.20 16.40
N TRP A 113 1.81 -8.01 15.59
CA TRP A 113 1.59 -6.77 14.83
C TRP A 113 0.23 -6.13 15.13
N HIS A 114 0.20 -4.82 15.10
CA HIS A 114 -1.00 -4.01 14.96
C HIS A 114 -1.00 -3.37 13.57
N ILE A 115 -2.07 -3.61 12.81
CA ILE A 115 -2.16 -3.24 11.41
C ILE A 115 -2.98 -1.96 11.25
N ILE A 116 -2.39 -0.92 10.68
CA ILE A 116 -3.10 0.27 10.24
C ILE A 116 -3.50 0.03 8.77
N MET A 117 -4.78 -0.28 8.53
CA MET A 117 -5.35 -0.54 7.22
C MET A 117 -5.70 0.79 6.54
N ALA A 118 -4.78 1.33 5.74
CA ALA A 118 -4.95 2.59 5.03
C ALA A 118 -5.72 2.40 3.71
N CYS A 119 -7.00 2.80 3.65
CA CYS A 119 -7.93 2.46 2.58
C CYS A 119 -8.87 3.62 2.23
N ARG A 120 -9.26 3.74 0.95
CA ARG A 120 -10.23 4.74 0.50
C ARG A 120 -11.63 4.53 1.07
N ASN A 121 -12.06 3.28 1.18
CA ASN A 121 -13.40 2.94 1.67
C ASN A 121 -13.31 2.27 3.04
N PHE A 122 -13.62 3.04 4.07
CA PHE A 122 -13.58 2.60 5.47
C PHE A 122 -14.48 1.39 5.72
N LEU A 123 -15.74 1.45 5.30
CA LEU A 123 -16.71 0.37 5.53
C LEU A 123 -16.32 -0.92 4.82
N LYS A 124 -15.77 -0.82 3.60
CA LYS A 124 -15.26 -1.99 2.89
C LYS A 124 -14.09 -2.62 3.65
N ALA A 125 -13.16 -1.81 4.18
CA ALA A 125 -12.01 -2.31 4.92
C ALA A 125 -12.43 -2.99 6.24
N GLU A 126 -13.35 -2.39 7.00
CA GLU A 126 -13.90 -3.00 8.22
C GLU A 126 -14.59 -4.35 7.94
N ARG A 127 -15.41 -4.42 6.90
CA ARG A 127 -16.07 -5.67 6.49
C ARG A 127 -15.05 -6.72 6.06
N ALA A 128 -14.02 -6.32 5.31
CA ALA A 128 -12.98 -7.22 4.84
C ALA A 128 -12.13 -7.78 5.98
N ALA A 129 -11.72 -6.94 6.93
CA ALA A 129 -10.99 -7.38 8.13
C ALA A 129 -11.79 -8.38 8.96
N LYS A 130 -13.08 -8.09 9.19
CA LYS A 130 -13.98 -8.99 9.90
C LYS A 130 -14.18 -10.32 9.16
N ALA A 131 -14.42 -10.27 7.85
CA ALA A 131 -14.59 -11.47 7.02
C ALA A 131 -13.32 -12.33 6.95
N ALA A 132 -12.14 -11.69 6.98
CA ALA A 132 -10.86 -12.40 7.06
C ALA A 132 -10.54 -12.94 8.48
N GLY A 133 -11.40 -12.69 9.48
CA GLY A 133 -11.18 -13.15 10.86
C GLY A 133 -10.04 -12.42 11.58
N ILE A 134 -9.72 -11.18 11.21
CA ILE A 134 -8.74 -10.37 11.93
C ILE A 134 -9.40 -9.84 13.21
N ALA A 135 -8.84 -10.16 14.38
CA ALA A 135 -9.33 -9.70 15.67
C ALA A 135 -9.27 -8.16 15.76
N LYS A 136 -10.34 -7.53 16.31
CA LYS A 136 -10.50 -6.07 16.28
C LYS A 136 -9.38 -5.31 16.99
N GLU A 137 -8.80 -5.89 17.99
CA GLU A 137 -7.65 -5.35 18.74
C GLU A 137 -6.35 -5.34 17.93
N ASN A 138 -6.28 -6.07 16.81
CA ASN A 138 -5.09 -6.18 15.98
C ASN A 138 -5.09 -5.23 14.78
N TYR A 139 -6.16 -4.45 14.56
CA TYR A 139 -6.17 -3.50 13.46
C TYR A 139 -6.90 -2.20 13.76
N THR A 140 -6.54 -1.17 13.02
CA THR A 140 -7.25 0.11 12.92
C THR A 140 -7.43 0.44 11.44
N VAL A 141 -8.63 0.81 11.02
CA VAL A 141 -8.87 1.31 9.66
C VAL A 141 -8.72 2.83 9.66
N MET A 142 -8.00 3.35 8.67
CA MET A 142 -7.85 4.80 8.47
C MET A 142 -8.10 5.15 7.00
N HIS A 143 -8.74 6.29 6.77
CA HIS A 143 -9.01 6.77 5.41
C HIS A 143 -7.72 7.26 4.74
N LEU A 144 -7.48 6.76 3.52
CA LEU A 144 -6.39 7.21 2.64
C LEU A 144 -6.79 7.06 1.19
N ASP A 145 -6.82 8.16 0.43
CA ASP A 145 -6.86 8.13 -1.03
C ASP A 145 -5.53 8.64 -1.60
N LEU A 146 -4.76 7.73 -2.19
CA LEU A 146 -3.47 8.06 -2.81
C LEU A 146 -3.61 8.85 -4.11
N ALA A 147 -4.81 8.97 -4.66
CA ALA A 147 -5.12 9.85 -5.80
C ALA A 147 -5.43 11.29 -5.37
N SER A 148 -5.11 11.66 -4.13
CA SER A 148 -5.20 13.03 -3.60
C SER A 148 -4.07 13.27 -2.60
N LEU A 149 -3.20 14.22 -2.89
CA LEU A 149 -2.10 14.60 -2.00
C LEU A 149 -2.61 15.19 -0.69
N ASP A 150 -3.73 15.89 -0.71
CA ASP A 150 -4.40 16.40 0.50
C ASP A 150 -4.88 15.25 1.38
N SER A 151 -5.46 14.20 0.79
CA SER A 151 -5.85 13.01 1.54
C SER A 151 -4.64 12.32 2.18
N VAL A 152 -3.49 12.28 1.51
CA VAL A 152 -2.24 11.75 2.06
C VAL A 152 -1.79 12.59 3.27
N ARG A 153 -1.80 13.92 3.17
CA ARG A 153 -1.44 14.81 4.28
C ARG A 153 -2.40 14.66 5.47
N GLN A 154 -3.70 14.63 5.21
CA GLN A 154 -4.71 14.38 6.24
C GLN A 154 -4.55 13.01 6.92
N PHE A 155 -4.20 11.97 6.15
CA PHE A 155 -3.91 10.66 6.73
C PHE A 155 -2.76 10.72 7.73
N VAL A 156 -1.66 11.39 7.38
CA VAL A 156 -0.49 11.54 8.24
C VAL A 156 -0.85 12.30 9.53
N GLU A 157 -1.58 13.42 9.43
CA GLU A 157 -2.07 14.15 10.61
C GLU A 157 -2.95 13.28 11.51
N ASN A 158 -3.86 12.49 10.93
CA ASN A 158 -4.72 11.58 11.69
C ASN A 158 -3.91 10.44 12.31
N PHE A 159 -2.87 9.96 11.63
CA PHE A 159 -1.95 8.96 12.20
C PHE A 159 -1.19 9.54 13.41
N HIS A 160 -0.69 10.78 13.33
CA HIS A 160 -0.06 11.44 14.46
C HIS A 160 -1.01 11.59 15.66
N ARG A 161 -2.30 11.93 15.44
CA ARG A 161 -3.32 11.98 16.50
C ARG A 161 -3.60 10.62 17.14
N LEU A 162 -3.35 9.52 16.42
CA LEU A 162 -3.48 8.16 16.96
C LEU A 162 -2.40 7.85 18.01
N GLY A 163 -1.28 8.59 18.00
CA GLY A 163 -0.19 8.49 18.97
C GLY A 163 0.55 7.14 18.96
N ARG A 164 0.51 6.40 17.86
CA ARG A 164 1.24 5.15 17.71
C ARG A 164 2.56 5.36 16.99
N PRO A 165 3.66 4.71 17.43
CA PRO A 165 4.90 4.71 16.68
C PRO A 165 4.72 3.95 15.35
N LEU A 166 5.47 4.34 14.33
CA LEU A 166 5.49 3.65 13.04
C LEU A 166 6.76 2.81 12.88
N ASP A 167 6.58 1.52 12.69
CA ASP A 167 7.70 0.57 12.56
C ASP A 167 7.90 0.09 11.13
N VAL A 168 6.79 -0.14 10.39
CA VAL A 168 6.84 -0.58 9.00
C VAL A 168 5.79 0.14 8.17
N LEU A 169 6.20 0.61 6.99
CA LEU A 169 5.30 1.15 5.97
C LEU A 169 5.30 0.23 4.75
N VAL A 170 4.11 -0.25 4.34
CA VAL A 170 3.90 -1.07 3.15
C VAL A 170 3.10 -0.29 2.11
N CYS A 171 3.78 0.18 1.08
CA CYS A 171 3.21 0.84 -0.09
C CYS A 171 2.71 -0.21 -1.08
N ASN A 172 1.48 -0.73 -0.85
CA ASN A 172 0.90 -1.85 -1.60
C ASN A 172 -0.17 -1.43 -2.61
N ALA A 173 -1.00 -0.42 -2.29
CA ALA A 173 -2.11 -0.01 -3.16
C ALA A 173 -1.65 0.27 -4.60
N ALA A 174 -2.48 -0.11 -5.58
CA ALA A 174 -2.21 0.21 -6.97
C ALA A 174 -3.50 0.27 -7.78
N VAL A 175 -3.45 1.05 -8.85
CA VAL A 175 -4.44 1.07 -9.94
C VAL A 175 -3.77 0.61 -11.23
N TYR A 176 -4.53 -0.12 -12.05
CA TYR A 176 -4.09 -0.64 -13.36
C TYR A 176 -5.25 -0.53 -14.34
N LEU A 177 -5.10 0.28 -15.37
CA LEU A 177 -6.13 0.65 -16.35
C LEU A 177 -5.72 0.23 -17.77
N PRO A 178 -5.47 -1.08 -18.04
CA PRO A 178 -4.84 -1.54 -19.28
C PRO A 178 -5.67 -1.33 -20.54
N THR A 179 -6.97 -1.11 -20.38
CA THR A 179 -7.91 -0.95 -21.51
C THR A 179 -8.39 0.49 -21.67
N ALA A 180 -7.93 1.41 -20.81
CA ALA A 180 -8.27 2.81 -20.93
C ALA A 180 -7.67 3.41 -22.22
N LYS A 181 -8.50 4.08 -22.98
CA LYS A 181 -8.10 4.80 -24.19
C LYS A 181 -7.74 6.26 -23.94
N GLU A 182 -8.32 6.82 -22.88
CA GLU A 182 -8.10 8.18 -22.43
C GLU A 182 -7.54 8.18 -21.01
N PRO A 183 -6.66 9.13 -20.67
CA PRO A 183 -6.11 9.24 -19.33
C PRO A 183 -7.19 9.66 -18.34
N SER A 184 -7.10 9.11 -17.13
CA SER A 184 -7.79 9.63 -15.95
C SER A 184 -6.76 10.30 -15.05
N PHE A 185 -7.21 11.25 -14.22
CA PHE A 185 -6.32 12.11 -13.45
C PHE A 185 -6.63 12.04 -11.94
N THR A 186 -5.61 12.33 -11.13
CA THR A 186 -5.74 12.55 -9.68
C THR A 186 -6.38 13.90 -9.39
N ALA A 187 -6.62 14.21 -8.12
CA ALA A 187 -7.16 15.51 -7.70
C ALA A 187 -6.26 16.69 -8.12
N GLU A 188 -4.95 16.46 -8.20
CA GLU A 188 -3.95 17.45 -8.61
C GLU A 188 -3.70 17.48 -10.13
N GLY A 189 -4.37 16.62 -10.89
CA GLY A 189 -4.27 16.55 -12.35
C GLY A 189 -3.13 15.68 -12.88
N PHE A 190 -2.52 14.81 -12.05
CA PHE A 190 -1.54 13.82 -12.53
C PHE A 190 -2.23 12.61 -13.16
N GLU A 191 -1.61 11.98 -14.17
CA GLU A 191 -2.10 10.70 -14.69
C GLU A 191 -2.30 9.71 -13.53
N LEU A 192 -3.45 9.03 -13.54
CA LEU A 192 -3.97 8.33 -12.37
C LEU A 192 -3.08 7.18 -11.88
N SER A 193 -2.43 6.42 -12.80
CA SER A 193 -1.56 5.30 -12.42
C SER A 193 -0.27 5.81 -11.79
N VAL A 194 0.37 6.81 -12.39
CA VAL A 194 1.61 7.40 -11.85
C VAL A 194 1.32 8.18 -10.58
N GLY A 195 0.25 8.96 -10.56
CA GLY A 195 -0.18 9.74 -9.40
C GLY A 195 -0.45 8.86 -8.18
N THR A 196 -1.26 7.80 -8.36
CA THR A 196 -1.63 6.88 -7.26
C THR A 196 -0.49 5.94 -6.86
N ASN A 197 0.12 5.25 -7.85
CA ASN A 197 1.06 4.17 -7.56
C ASN A 197 2.42 4.69 -7.11
N HIS A 198 2.82 5.89 -7.60
CA HIS A 198 4.12 6.48 -7.32
C HIS A 198 4.02 7.75 -6.48
N LEU A 199 3.43 8.86 -6.98
CA LEU A 199 3.51 10.16 -6.29
C LEU A 199 2.80 10.16 -4.92
N GLY A 200 1.62 9.54 -4.81
CA GLY A 200 0.92 9.42 -3.53
C GLY A 200 1.70 8.60 -2.50
N HIS A 201 2.32 7.49 -2.91
CA HIS A 201 3.18 6.69 -2.03
C HIS A 201 4.50 7.40 -1.71
N PHE A 202 5.07 8.11 -2.68
CA PHE A 202 6.27 8.93 -2.47
C PHE A 202 6.03 9.97 -1.38
N LEU A 203 4.95 10.76 -1.49
CA LEU A 203 4.58 11.75 -0.47
C LEU A 203 4.35 11.08 0.89
N LEU A 204 3.57 10.00 0.93
CA LEU A 204 3.30 9.27 2.17
C LEU A 204 4.58 8.80 2.86
N SER A 205 5.49 8.20 2.09
CA SER A 205 6.76 7.69 2.62
C SER A 205 7.67 8.80 3.12
N ARG A 206 7.68 9.96 2.45
CA ARG A 206 8.47 11.13 2.84
C ARG A 206 7.93 11.78 4.12
N LEU A 207 6.62 11.92 4.25
CA LEU A 207 6.00 12.52 5.42
C LEU A 207 6.10 11.64 6.68
N LEU A 208 6.10 10.31 6.52
CA LEU A 208 6.20 9.36 7.63
C LEU A 208 7.64 8.93 7.97
N LEU A 209 8.64 9.44 7.25
CA LEU A 209 10.02 9.01 7.45
C LEU A 209 10.53 9.35 8.86
N ASP A 210 10.21 10.53 9.37
CA ASP A 210 10.65 10.97 10.70
C ASP A 210 9.95 10.20 11.83
N ASP A 211 8.69 9.79 11.65
CA ASP A 211 8.01 8.87 12.58
C ASP A 211 8.75 7.55 12.69
N MET A 212 9.22 7.02 11.55
CA MET A 212 10.00 5.79 11.52
C MET A 212 11.39 5.97 12.14
N LYS A 213 12.05 7.12 11.95
CA LYS A 213 13.33 7.42 12.61
C LYS A 213 13.18 7.40 14.14
N GLN A 214 12.08 7.96 14.65
CA GLN A 214 11.79 8.04 16.08
C GLN A 214 11.34 6.71 16.69
N SER A 215 10.95 5.74 15.91
CA SER A 215 10.54 4.43 16.40
C SER A 215 11.69 3.69 17.10
N ASP A 216 11.38 3.09 18.26
CA ASP A 216 12.28 2.21 19.04
C ASP A 216 12.31 0.77 18.54
N PHE A 217 11.59 0.45 17.46
CA PHE A 217 11.52 -0.90 16.91
C PHE A 217 12.85 -1.27 16.22
N THR A 218 13.34 -2.49 16.47
CA THR A 218 14.67 -2.91 16.02
C THR A 218 14.78 -3.11 14.51
N SER A 219 13.68 -3.40 13.82
CA SER A 219 13.66 -3.71 12.38
C SER A 219 12.64 -2.84 11.65
N LYS A 220 12.99 -1.58 11.43
CA LYS A 220 12.17 -0.60 10.72
C LYS A 220 12.27 -0.78 9.21
N ARG A 221 11.15 -0.78 8.48
CA ARG A 221 11.15 -1.06 7.03
C ARG A 221 10.16 -0.20 6.26
N VAL A 222 10.59 0.30 5.10
CA VAL A 222 9.71 0.81 4.03
C VAL A 222 9.72 -0.21 2.90
N ILE A 223 8.55 -0.74 2.57
CA ILE A 223 8.39 -1.80 1.57
C ILE A 223 7.48 -1.28 0.46
N ILE A 224 8.00 -1.22 -0.77
CA ILE A 224 7.25 -0.76 -1.94
C ILE A 224 6.94 -1.95 -2.84
N VAL A 225 5.66 -2.27 -3.02
CA VAL A 225 5.25 -3.39 -3.87
C VAL A 225 5.48 -3.05 -5.34
N GLY A 226 6.48 -3.72 -5.92
CA GLY A 226 6.87 -3.63 -7.32
C GLY A 226 6.03 -4.49 -8.25
N SER A 227 6.53 -4.69 -9.46
CA SER A 227 5.96 -5.60 -10.46
C SER A 227 7.03 -6.07 -11.44
N ILE A 228 7.00 -7.33 -11.84
CA ILE A 228 7.88 -7.83 -12.90
C ILE A 228 7.59 -7.17 -14.25
N THR A 229 6.40 -6.59 -14.45
CA THR A 229 6.03 -5.94 -15.71
C THR A 229 6.76 -4.60 -15.92
N GLY A 230 7.24 -3.96 -14.85
CA GLY A 230 8.16 -2.81 -14.90
C GLY A 230 9.63 -3.22 -15.07
N ASN A 231 9.96 -4.51 -14.98
CA ASN A 231 11.32 -5.01 -15.03
C ASN A 231 11.62 -5.68 -16.38
N THR A 232 12.17 -4.92 -17.34
CA THR A 232 12.33 -5.31 -18.74
C THR A 232 13.34 -6.44 -18.97
N ASN A 233 14.08 -6.90 -17.97
CA ASN A 233 14.88 -8.13 -18.04
C ASN A 233 14.07 -9.41 -17.79
N THR A 234 12.75 -9.30 -17.55
CA THR A 234 11.83 -10.42 -17.42
C THR A 234 10.96 -10.61 -18.66
N LEU A 235 10.44 -11.83 -18.87
CA LEU A 235 9.51 -12.06 -19.97
C LEU A 235 8.27 -11.17 -19.88
N ALA A 236 7.71 -10.99 -18.69
CA ALA A 236 6.54 -10.15 -18.48
C ALA A 236 6.83 -8.66 -18.71
N GLY A 237 8.02 -8.18 -18.35
CA GLY A 237 8.47 -6.82 -18.62
C GLY A 237 8.75 -6.55 -20.10
N ASN A 238 9.05 -7.60 -20.89
CA ASN A 238 9.27 -7.50 -22.32
C ASN A 238 7.99 -7.57 -23.17
N VAL A 239 6.82 -7.83 -22.57
CA VAL A 239 5.53 -7.76 -23.28
C VAL A 239 5.20 -6.31 -23.62
N PRO A 240 4.95 -5.95 -24.90
CA PRO A 240 4.54 -4.58 -25.26
C PRO A 240 3.16 -4.19 -24.68
N PRO A 241 2.97 -2.89 -24.38
CA PRO A 241 3.98 -1.85 -24.35
C PRO A 241 4.99 -2.09 -23.23
N LYS A 242 6.29 -1.84 -23.50
CA LYS A 242 7.33 -1.97 -22.48
C LYS A 242 7.38 -0.71 -21.62
N ALA A 243 7.80 -0.86 -20.36
CA ALA A 243 8.16 0.30 -19.54
C ALA A 243 9.31 1.07 -20.18
N ASN A 244 9.18 2.38 -20.24
CA ASN A 244 10.20 3.30 -20.72
C ASN A 244 9.90 4.70 -20.22
N LEU A 245 10.75 5.23 -19.35
CA LEU A 245 10.59 6.56 -18.77
C LEU A 245 11.13 7.68 -19.66
N GLY A 246 11.85 7.34 -20.73
CA GLY A 246 12.46 8.29 -21.66
C GLY A 246 13.39 9.27 -20.96
N ASP A 247 13.27 10.54 -21.31
CA ASP A 247 13.98 11.67 -20.70
C ASP A 247 13.22 12.33 -19.53
N LEU A 248 12.11 11.76 -19.11
CA LEU A 248 11.21 12.22 -18.02
C LEU A 248 10.48 13.54 -18.34
N ARG A 249 10.41 13.96 -19.61
CA ARG A 249 9.81 15.26 -19.95
C ARG A 249 8.32 15.37 -19.58
N GLY A 250 7.55 14.29 -19.68
CA GLY A 250 6.14 14.29 -19.25
C GLY A 250 6.00 14.32 -17.73
N LEU A 251 6.89 13.63 -16.98
CA LEU A 251 6.93 13.72 -15.53
C LEU A 251 7.27 15.17 -15.10
N SER A 252 8.27 15.77 -15.70
CA SER A 252 8.66 17.17 -15.45
C SER A 252 7.56 18.17 -15.84
N GLY A 253 6.73 17.85 -16.83
CA GLY A 253 5.58 18.63 -17.27
C GLY A 253 4.32 18.45 -16.40
N GLY A 254 4.38 17.61 -15.34
CA GLY A 254 3.28 17.42 -14.40
C GLY A 254 2.25 16.35 -14.80
N LEU A 255 2.52 15.54 -15.84
CA LEU A 255 1.67 14.40 -16.26
C LEU A 255 0.22 14.77 -16.61
N ASN A 256 -0.01 16.02 -16.96
CA ASN A 256 -1.34 16.59 -17.13
C ASN A 256 -1.67 16.78 -18.59
N GLY A 257 -2.24 16.23 -19.38
CA GLY A 257 -2.49 16.40 -20.81
C GLY A 257 -2.83 17.83 -21.30
N LEU A 258 -2.81 18.85 -20.42
CA LEU A 258 -3.12 20.24 -20.76
C LEU A 258 -1.88 20.99 -21.31
N ASN A 259 -0.73 20.81 -20.65
CA ASN A 259 0.52 21.51 -20.99
C ASN A 259 1.63 20.54 -21.45
N GLY A 260 1.29 19.28 -21.67
CA GLY A 260 2.25 18.23 -22.01
C GLY A 260 1.57 16.88 -22.20
N SER A 261 2.32 15.80 -22.03
CA SER A 261 1.80 14.43 -22.10
C SER A 261 1.45 13.91 -20.72
N PRO A 262 0.39 13.09 -20.57
CA PRO A 262 0.11 12.34 -19.36
C PRO A 262 1.09 11.18 -19.13
N MET A 263 1.96 10.86 -20.10
CA MET A 263 2.96 9.80 -20.01
C MET A 263 4.32 10.34 -19.56
N ILE A 264 5.05 9.58 -18.75
CA ILE A 264 6.35 9.99 -18.19
C ILE A 264 7.37 10.36 -19.26
N ASP A 265 7.42 9.59 -20.36
CA ASP A 265 8.32 9.83 -21.50
C ASP A 265 7.82 10.91 -22.46
N GLY A 266 6.64 11.47 -22.23
CA GLY A 266 6.02 12.47 -23.10
C GLY A 266 5.39 11.92 -24.38
N GLY A 267 5.18 10.60 -24.47
CA GLY A 267 4.51 9.93 -25.61
C GLY A 267 2.99 9.98 -25.52
N ASP A 268 2.33 9.24 -26.44
CA ASP A 268 0.90 9.06 -26.45
C ASP A 268 0.42 8.20 -25.26
N PHE A 269 -0.80 8.44 -24.81
CA PHE A 269 -1.35 7.72 -23.66
C PHE A 269 -1.55 6.24 -23.94
N ASP A 270 -1.04 5.42 -23.02
CA ASP A 270 -1.28 3.97 -22.94
C ASP A 270 -1.38 3.57 -21.46
N GLY A 271 -2.56 3.14 -21.02
CA GLY A 271 -2.82 2.82 -19.61
C GLY A 271 -2.03 1.61 -19.10
N ALA A 272 -1.66 0.65 -19.98
CA ALA A 272 -0.81 -0.46 -19.59
C ALA A 272 0.64 -0.01 -19.39
N LYS A 273 1.15 0.88 -20.25
CA LYS A 273 2.47 1.49 -20.12
C LYS A 273 2.54 2.39 -18.88
N ALA A 274 1.54 3.24 -18.64
CA ALA A 274 1.49 4.13 -17.47
C ALA A 274 1.64 3.34 -16.15
N TYR A 275 0.95 2.20 -16.03
CA TYR A 275 1.14 1.29 -14.89
C TYR A 275 2.58 0.76 -14.80
N LYS A 276 3.15 0.26 -15.91
CA LYS A 276 4.51 -0.30 -15.91
C LYS A 276 5.54 0.77 -15.57
N ASP A 277 5.39 1.96 -16.12
CA ASP A 277 6.25 3.12 -15.83
C ASP A 277 6.15 3.51 -14.36
N SER A 278 4.95 3.52 -13.76
CA SER A 278 4.78 3.77 -12.32
C SER A 278 5.52 2.76 -11.46
N LYS A 279 5.62 1.49 -11.90
CA LYS A 279 6.36 0.44 -11.19
C LYS A 279 7.88 0.56 -11.36
N VAL A 280 8.37 1.09 -12.48
CA VAL A 280 9.79 1.48 -12.61
C VAL A 280 10.10 2.63 -11.64
N CYS A 281 9.27 3.67 -11.59
CA CYS A 281 9.44 4.76 -10.63
C CYS A 281 9.51 4.24 -9.17
N ASN A 282 8.66 3.27 -8.81
CA ASN A 282 8.68 2.65 -7.48
C ASN A 282 10.01 1.95 -7.19
N MET A 283 10.59 1.23 -8.15
CA MET A 283 11.90 0.58 -7.98
C MET A 283 13.04 1.60 -7.88
N LEU A 284 13.02 2.65 -8.69
CA LEU A 284 13.99 3.74 -8.63
C LEU A 284 13.91 4.49 -7.29
N THR A 285 12.70 4.80 -6.85
CA THR A 285 12.45 5.49 -5.58
C THR A 285 12.90 4.66 -4.38
N MET A 286 12.64 3.35 -4.37
CA MET A 286 13.12 2.46 -3.30
C MET A 286 14.66 2.53 -3.18
N GLN A 287 15.37 2.48 -4.31
CA GLN A 287 16.83 2.55 -4.31
C GLN A 287 17.32 3.94 -3.86
N GLU A 288 16.62 5.01 -4.23
CA GLU A 288 16.99 6.36 -3.81
C GLU A 288 16.72 6.57 -2.31
N PHE A 289 15.64 6.03 -1.75
CA PHE A 289 15.44 5.95 -0.31
C PHE A 289 16.60 5.24 0.40
N HIS A 290 17.02 4.09 -0.13
CA HIS A 290 18.18 3.35 0.40
C HIS A 290 19.45 4.22 0.40
N ARG A 291 19.80 4.84 -0.73
CA ARG A 291 21.01 5.69 -0.85
C ARG A 291 21.00 6.88 0.09
N ARG A 292 19.83 7.49 0.31
CA ARG A 292 19.71 8.73 1.10
C ARG A 292 19.63 8.51 2.60
N TYR A 293 18.98 7.41 3.01
CA TYR A 293 18.54 7.30 4.41
C TYR A 293 18.95 6.02 5.12
N HIS A 294 19.32 4.94 4.42
CA HIS A 294 19.58 3.66 5.08
C HIS A 294 20.73 3.72 6.07
N GLU A 295 21.86 4.27 5.66
CA GLU A 295 23.09 4.33 6.47
C GLU A 295 22.88 5.15 7.75
N GLU A 296 22.21 6.30 7.63
CA GLU A 296 21.95 7.20 8.75
C GLU A 296 20.90 6.64 9.74
N THR A 297 19.85 5.99 9.22
CA THR A 297 18.64 5.68 10.01
C THR A 297 18.51 4.22 10.41
N GLY A 298 19.24 3.33 9.77
CA GLY A 298 19.07 1.89 9.89
C GLY A 298 17.73 1.35 9.34
N ILE A 299 16.92 2.19 8.70
CA ILE A 299 15.66 1.78 8.07
C ILE A 299 15.98 0.94 6.84
N THR A 300 15.38 -0.24 6.73
CA THR A 300 15.47 -1.09 5.54
C THR A 300 14.49 -0.62 4.47
N PHE A 301 14.98 -0.32 3.29
CA PHE A 301 14.16 -0.01 2.11
C PHE A 301 14.20 -1.17 1.14
N ALA A 302 13.05 -1.75 0.82
CA ALA A 302 12.96 -2.90 -0.05
C ALA A 302 11.77 -2.79 -1.00
N SER A 303 11.88 -3.46 -2.14
CA SER A 303 10.75 -3.70 -3.04
C SER A 303 10.60 -5.20 -3.25
N LEU A 304 9.43 -5.63 -3.74
CA LEU A 304 9.20 -7.04 -4.00
C LEU A 304 8.21 -7.28 -5.14
N TYR A 305 8.32 -8.47 -5.73
CA TYR A 305 7.30 -9.08 -6.55
C TYR A 305 6.82 -10.39 -5.90
N PRO A 306 5.60 -10.43 -5.32
CA PRO A 306 5.15 -11.59 -4.57
C PRO A 306 4.71 -12.78 -5.43
N GLY A 307 4.63 -12.61 -6.75
CA GLY A 307 4.10 -13.57 -7.73
C GLY A 307 2.92 -13.02 -8.51
N CYS A 308 2.44 -13.78 -9.50
CA CYS A 308 1.28 -13.38 -10.29
C CYS A 308 -0.02 -13.76 -9.60
N ILE A 309 -0.67 -12.78 -8.97
CA ILE A 309 -1.94 -12.96 -8.25
C ILE A 309 -3.09 -12.60 -9.22
N ALA A 310 -3.37 -13.52 -10.14
CA ALA A 310 -4.28 -13.27 -11.26
C ALA A 310 -5.77 -13.06 -10.84
N THR A 311 -6.12 -13.35 -9.59
CA THR A 311 -7.48 -13.24 -9.04
C THR A 311 -7.79 -11.92 -8.38
N THR A 312 -6.79 -11.06 -8.14
CA THR A 312 -6.99 -9.79 -7.42
C THR A 312 -7.78 -8.77 -8.22
N GLY A 313 -8.36 -7.82 -7.50
CA GLY A 313 -9.02 -6.65 -8.08
C GLY A 313 -8.12 -5.74 -8.93
N LEU A 314 -6.81 -5.99 -9.01
CA LEU A 314 -5.90 -5.25 -9.89
C LEU A 314 -6.29 -5.41 -11.36
N PHE A 315 -6.80 -6.60 -11.75
CA PHE A 315 -7.21 -6.91 -13.12
C PHE A 315 -8.69 -6.61 -13.43
N ARG A 316 -9.42 -5.93 -12.51
CA ARG A 316 -10.86 -5.67 -12.65
C ARG A 316 -11.24 -4.86 -13.90
N GLU A 317 -10.33 -3.97 -14.34
CA GLU A 317 -10.52 -3.13 -15.52
C GLU A 317 -10.08 -3.80 -16.82
N HIS A 318 -9.68 -5.07 -16.77
CA HIS A 318 -9.35 -5.84 -17.96
C HIS A 318 -10.61 -6.41 -18.63
N ILE A 319 -10.55 -6.70 -19.95
CA ILE A 319 -11.68 -7.30 -20.68
C ILE A 319 -12.12 -8.61 -19.99
N PRO A 320 -13.44 -8.92 -19.98
CA PRO A 320 -13.97 -10.11 -19.29
C PRO A 320 -13.31 -11.43 -19.72
N LEU A 321 -13.05 -11.59 -21.01
CA LEU A 321 -12.40 -12.79 -21.54
C LEU A 321 -10.98 -12.97 -20.98
N PHE A 322 -10.19 -11.90 -20.85
CA PHE A 322 -8.88 -11.95 -20.22
C PHE A 322 -9.01 -12.38 -18.76
N ARG A 323 -9.93 -11.77 -18.00
CA ARG A 323 -10.15 -12.11 -16.59
C ARG A 323 -10.56 -13.57 -16.37
N LEU A 324 -11.27 -14.17 -17.33
CA LEU A 324 -11.65 -15.58 -17.29
C LEU A 324 -10.48 -16.51 -17.62
N LEU A 325 -9.68 -16.19 -18.65
CA LEU A 325 -8.65 -17.09 -19.19
C LEU A 325 -7.29 -16.90 -18.53
N PHE A 326 -6.99 -15.72 -17.99
CA PHE A 326 -5.68 -15.40 -17.42
C PHE A 326 -5.32 -16.24 -16.19
N PRO A 327 -6.19 -16.45 -15.18
CA PRO A 327 -5.87 -17.29 -14.04
C PRO A 327 -5.52 -18.74 -14.42
N PRO A 328 -6.31 -19.48 -15.22
CA PRO A 328 -5.92 -20.83 -15.64
C PRO A 328 -4.66 -20.83 -16.52
N PHE A 329 -4.47 -19.83 -17.38
CA PHE A 329 -3.23 -19.69 -18.16
C PHE A 329 -2.00 -19.56 -17.24
N GLN A 330 -2.08 -18.70 -16.23
CA GLN A 330 -1.00 -18.54 -15.25
C GLN A 330 -0.76 -19.81 -14.43
N LYS A 331 -1.80 -20.55 -14.09
CA LYS A 331 -1.69 -21.77 -13.29
C LYS A 331 -1.11 -22.95 -14.06
N TYR A 332 -1.59 -23.17 -15.28
CA TYR A 332 -1.27 -24.43 -16.03
C TYR A 332 -0.19 -24.24 -17.09
N ILE A 333 -0.08 -23.06 -17.71
CA ILE A 333 0.86 -22.80 -18.80
C ILE A 333 2.15 -22.15 -18.30
N THR A 334 2.06 -20.96 -17.69
CA THR A 334 3.26 -20.25 -17.22
C THR A 334 3.77 -20.77 -15.88
N LYS A 335 2.89 -21.42 -15.11
CA LYS A 335 3.16 -21.87 -13.72
C LYS A 335 3.64 -20.74 -12.81
N GLY A 336 3.21 -19.49 -13.12
CA GLY A 336 3.52 -18.29 -12.36
C GLY A 336 2.40 -17.85 -11.40
N TYR A 337 1.29 -18.59 -11.38
CA TYR A 337 0.15 -18.30 -10.49
C TYR A 337 0.54 -18.44 -9.02
N VAL A 338 0.13 -17.46 -8.23
CA VAL A 338 0.24 -17.46 -6.77
C VAL A 338 -1.11 -17.08 -6.19
N SER A 339 -1.54 -17.72 -5.12
CA SER A 339 -2.77 -17.36 -4.41
C SER A 339 -2.61 -16.00 -3.69
N GLU A 340 -3.73 -15.37 -3.33
CA GLU A 340 -3.69 -14.15 -2.52
C GLU A 340 -3.05 -14.42 -1.15
N GLU A 341 -3.34 -15.59 -0.56
CA GLU A 341 -2.81 -16.04 0.72
C GLU A 341 -1.29 -16.20 0.67
N GLU A 342 -0.77 -17.03 -0.26
CA GLU A 342 0.68 -17.23 -0.44
C GLU A 342 1.42 -15.93 -0.72
N ALA A 343 0.86 -15.06 -1.55
CA ALA A 343 1.44 -13.75 -1.82
C ALA A 343 1.43 -12.84 -0.58
N GLY A 344 0.36 -12.92 0.23
CA GLY A 344 0.25 -12.23 1.50
C GLY A 344 1.31 -12.68 2.51
N GLU A 345 1.56 -13.98 2.60
CA GLU A 345 2.62 -14.55 3.42
C GLU A 345 4.02 -14.09 2.98
N ARG A 346 4.28 -14.09 1.66
CA ARG A 346 5.54 -13.59 1.09
C ARG A 346 5.79 -12.12 1.45
N LEU A 347 4.78 -11.28 1.34
CA LEU A 347 4.90 -9.88 1.75
C LEU A 347 5.06 -9.77 3.27
N ALA A 348 4.34 -10.57 4.07
CA ALA A 348 4.49 -10.62 5.52
C ALA A 348 5.91 -11.07 5.94
N GLN A 349 6.55 -11.96 5.20
CA GLN A 349 7.97 -12.31 5.39
C GLN A 349 8.86 -11.09 5.22
N VAL A 350 8.69 -10.30 4.14
CA VAL A 350 9.49 -9.08 3.94
C VAL A 350 9.24 -8.04 5.04
N VAL A 351 8.06 -8.04 5.66
CA VAL A 351 7.75 -7.19 6.82
C VAL A 351 8.48 -7.64 8.09
N SER A 352 8.54 -8.96 8.36
CA SER A 352 8.82 -9.46 9.70
C SER A 352 10.04 -10.38 9.82
N ASP A 353 10.51 -11.00 8.72
CA ASP A 353 11.60 -11.98 8.76
C ASP A 353 12.97 -11.29 8.94
N PRO A 354 13.72 -11.62 10.00
CA PRO A 354 15.05 -11.05 10.22
C PRO A 354 16.07 -11.38 9.11
N SER A 355 15.87 -12.43 8.34
CA SER A 355 16.76 -12.79 7.23
C SER A 355 16.58 -11.85 6.01
N LEU A 356 15.45 -11.13 5.90
CA LEU A 356 15.11 -10.24 4.79
C LEU A 356 15.33 -8.76 5.15
N THR A 357 16.42 -8.44 5.85
CA THR A 357 16.76 -7.08 6.29
C THR A 357 17.73 -6.35 5.36
N LYS A 358 18.15 -6.97 4.27
CA LYS A 358 19.03 -6.30 3.30
C LYS A 358 18.27 -5.16 2.64
N SER A 359 18.85 -3.96 2.67
CA SER A 359 18.28 -2.74 2.11
C SER A 359 18.72 -2.52 0.65
N GLY A 360 17.89 -1.83 -0.12
CA GLY A 360 18.19 -1.52 -1.54
C GLY A 360 17.89 -2.69 -2.49
N VAL A 361 17.16 -3.71 -2.06
CA VAL A 361 16.94 -4.95 -2.83
C VAL A 361 15.50 -5.08 -3.33
N TYR A 362 15.37 -5.88 -4.41
CA TYR A 362 14.10 -6.28 -5.00
C TYR A 362 13.90 -7.79 -4.79
N TRP A 363 13.01 -8.14 -3.84
CA TRP A 363 12.74 -9.52 -3.48
C TRP A 363 11.79 -10.21 -4.47
N SER A 364 12.06 -11.47 -4.76
CA SER A 364 11.18 -12.38 -5.52
C SER A 364 11.25 -13.77 -4.93
N TRP A 365 10.37 -14.67 -5.38
CA TRP A 365 10.30 -16.06 -4.94
C TRP A 365 10.44 -17.01 -6.12
N ASN A 366 11.19 -18.08 -5.89
CA ASN A 366 11.30 -19.17 -6.84
C ASN A 366 10.08 -20.14 -6.74
N LYS A 367 10.06 -21.18 -7.55
CA LYS A 367 8.97 -22.17 -7.57
C LYS A 367 8.84 -22.96 -6.25
N ASN A 368 9.88 -23.02 -5.44
CA ASN A 368 9.88 -23.68 -4.14
C ASN A 368 9.57 -22.71 -3.00
N SER A 369 8.97 -21.58 -3.30
CA SER A 369 8.63 -20.51 -2.35
C SER A 369 9.81 -19.96 -1.52
N ALA A 370 11.05 -20.17 -1.98
CA ALA A 370 12.22 -19.54 -1.39
C ALA A 370 12.44 -18.14 -1.98
N SER A 371 12.65 -17.16 -1.10
CA SER A 371 12.98 -15.78 -1.48
C SER A 371 14.38 -15.66 -2.08
N PHE A 372 14.55 -14.75 -3.00
CA PHE A 372 15.85 -14.40 -3.57
C PHE A 372 15.88 -12.92 -3.99
N GLU A 373 17.08 -12.34 -4.06
CA GLU A 373 17.28 -11.01 -4.61
C GLU A 373 17.15 -11.05 -6.13
N ASN A 374 16.11 -10.40 -6.68
CA ASN A 374 15.92 -10.34 -8.11
C ASN A 374 16.71 -9.18 -8.71
N GLN A 375 17.29 -9.41 -9.88
CA GLN A 375 18.04 -8.40 -10.59
C GLN A 375 17.10 -7.41 -11.28
N LEU A 376 17.32 -6.12 -11.05
CA LEU A 376 16.60 -5.06 -11.74
C LEU A 376 17.10 -4.87 -13.17
N SER A 377 16.22 -4.42 -14.07
CA SER A 377 16.59 -4.01 -15.42
C SER A 377 17.48 -2.77 -15.39
N LYS A 378 18.21 -2.54 -16.48
CA LYS A 378 19.10 -1.37 -16.62
C LYS A 378 18.36 -0.06 -16.29
N GLU A 379 17.13 0.12 -16.77
CA GLU A 379 16.34 1.32 -16.49
C GLU A 379 15.89 1.41 -15.03
N ALA A 380 15.42 0.28 -14.45
CA ALA A 380 14.97 0.23 -13.06
C ALA A 380 16.12 0.31 -12.03
N SER A 381 17.38 0.22 -12.46
CA SER A 381 18.59 0.35 -11.61
C SER A 381 19.44 1.58 -11.94
N ASP A 382 18.99 2.45 -12.84
CA ASP A 382 19.70 3.66 -13.25
C ASP A 382 19.71 4.70 -12.12
N ALA A 383 20.88 4.92 -11.52
CA ALA A 383 21.05 5.81 -10.37
C ALA A 383 20.82 7.29 -10.72
N GLU A 384 21.22 7.74 -11.93
CA GLU A 384 20.99 9.11 -12.36
C GLU A 384 19.51 9.37 -12.61
N LYS A 385 18.83 8.41 -13.27
CA LYS A 385 17.38 8.48 -13.49
C LYS A 385 16.63 8.44 -12.16
N ALA A 386 17.06 7.62 -11.20
CA ALA A 386 16.45 7.56 -9.87
C ALA A 386 16.53 8.93 -9.15
N ARG A 387 17.68 9.59 -9.20
CA ARG A 387 17.85 10.93 -8.63
C ARG A 387 16.92 11.95 -9.30
N LYS A 388 16.85 11.95 -10.65
CA LYS A 388 15.96 12.85 -11.39
C LYS A 388 14.48 12.59 -11.08
N VAL A 389 14.05 11.33 -11.06
CA VAL A 389 12.67 10.96 -10.66
C VAL A 389 12.37 11.44 -9.26
N TRP A 390 13.30 11.31 -8.33
CA TRP A 390 13.15 11.79 -6.96
C TRP A 390 12.97 13.32 -6.92
N GLU A 391 13.87 14.09 -7.51
CA GLU A 391 13.85 15.56 -7.50
C GLU A 391 12.57 16.12 -8.14
N ILE A 392 12.13 15.51 -9.25
CA ILE A 392 10.87 15.92 -9.91
C ILE A 392 9.69 15.55 -9.01
N SER A 393 9.69 14.36 -8.40
CA SER A 393 8.61 13.93 -7.51
C SER A 393 8.48 14.84 -6.29
N GLU A 394 9.60 15.28 -5.67
CA GLU A 394 9.58 16.24 -4.57
C GLU A 394 8.87 17.55 -4.97
N LYS A 395 9.17 18.08 -6.16
CA LYS A 395 8.50 19.28 -6.69
C LYS A 395 7.01 19.05 -6.93
N LEU A 396 6.65 17.94 -7.58
CA LEU A 396 5.26 17.64 -7.91
C LEU A 396 4.37 17.44 -6.69
N VAL A 397 4.92 16.90 -5.60
CA VAL A 397 4.15 16.69 -4.36
C VAL A 397 4.30 17.85 -3.35
N GLY A 398 4.99 18.94 -3.72
CA GLY A 398 5.14 20.14 -2.90
C GLY A 398 6.03 19.94 -1.66
N LEU A 399 7.15 19.23 -1.81
CA LEU A 399 8.19 19.05 -0.78
C LEU A 399 9.47 19.81 -1.10
N ALA A 400 9.59 20.39 -2.31
CA ALA A 400 10.71 21.21 -2.76
C ALA A 400 10.20 22.48 -3.44
#